data_6ea926e64100de45744880ba8e98caba
#
_entry.id   6ea926e64100de45744880ba8e98caba
#
_cell.length_a   1.000
_cell.length_b   1.000
_cell.length_c   1.000
_cell.angle_alpha   90.00
_cell.angle_beta   90.00
_cell.angle_gamma   90.00
#
_symmetry.space_group_name_H-M   'P 1'
#
loop_
_entity.id
_entity.type
_entity.pdbx_description
1 polymer ?
#
loop_
_entity_poly.entity_id
_entity_poly.type
_entity_poly.pdbx_seq_one_letter_code
_entity_poly.pdbx_strand_id
1 'polypeptide(L)'
;MLPRKQGSIINIASMSGTIVNRGILQAHYNSSKAAVIHLSKSLAMEWSDRGIRVNAISPGYTATPMNLRPEVADRVKQFEADTPLGRMATVDELVGPAVFLSSRAASFCTGIDLIVDGGFVCW
;
A
#
# COMPACT_ATOMS: atom_id res chain seq x y z
N MET A 1 19.78 11.49 -2.60
CA MET A 1 19.55 11.17 -1.19
C MET A 1 20.85 10.77 -0.49
N LEU A 2 21.60 9.79 -0.96
CA LEU A 2 22.84 9.29 -0.32
C LEU A 2 23.86 10.38 0.04
N PRO A 3 24.24 11.32 -0.86
CA PRO A 3 25.21 12.37 -0.50
C PRO A 3 24.72 13.31 0.60
N ARG A 4 23.41 13.53 0.70
CA ARG A 4 22.80 14.41 1.71
C ARG A 4 22.48 13.69 3.02
N LYS A 5 22.64 12.37 3.07
CA LYS A 5 22.25 11.51 4.20
C LYS A 5 20.83 11.80 4.71
N GLN A 6 19.92 12.00 3.80
CA GLN A 6 18.51 12.32 4.09
C GLN A 6 17.61 11.93 2.94
N GLY A 7 16.52 11.22 3.25
CA GLY A 7 15.50 10.88 2.28
C GLY A 7 14.36 10.03 2.86
N SER A 8 13.24 10.06 2.18
CA SER A 8 12.13 9.13 2.41
C SER A 8 11.67 8.58 1.07
N ILE A 9 11.64 7.27 0.95
CA ILE A 9 11.13 6.53 -0.21
C ILE A 9 9.86 5.83 0.23
N ILE A 10 8.80 5.97 -0.55
CA ILE A 10 7.52 5.32 -0.32
C ILE A 10 7.19 4.50 -1.56
N ASN A 11 7.18 3.20 -1.43
CA ASN A 11 6.78 2.29 -2.49
C ASN A 11 5.28 1.99 -2.37
N ILE A 12 4.57 2.02 -3.49
CA ILE A 12 3.15 1.66 -3.51
C ILE A 12 3.02 0.16 -3.80
N ALA A 13 2.72 -0.59 -2.75
CA ALA A 13 2.45 -2.01 -2.80
C ALA A 13 0.93 -2.25 -3.00
N SER A 14 0.36 -3.19 -2.28
CA SER A 14 -1.08 -3.51 -2.25
C SER A 14 -1.35 -4.48 -1.10
N MET A 15 -2.55 -4.46 -0.53
CA MET A 15 -3.02 -5.53 0.36
C MET A 15 -2.89 -6.92 -0.30
N SER A 16 -2.99 -6.99 -1.63
CA SER A 16 -2.81 -8.22 -2.42
C SER A 16 -1.38 -8.79 -2.37
N GLY A 17 -0.42 -8.05 -1.85
CA GLY A 17 0.92 -8.57 -1.55
C GLY A 17 0.96 -9.35 -0.23
N THR A 18 -0.05 -9.21 0.62
CA THR A 18 -0.17 -9.87 1.93
C THR A 18 -1.21 -10.99 1.92
N ILE A 19 -2.29 -10.83 1.15
CA ILE A 19 -3.40 -11.78 1.03
C ILE A 19 -3.62 -12.20 -0.42
N VAL A 20 -4.41 -13.28 -0.60
CA VAL A 20 -4.97 -13.66 -1.91
C VAL A 20 -6.42 -13.20 -1.97
N ASN A 21 -6.72 -12.33 -2.95
CA ASN A 21 -8.07 -11.80 -3.13
C ASN A 21 -9.03 -12.88 -3.62
N ARG A 22 -10.10 -13.14 -2.89
CA ARG A 22 -11.10 -14.14 -3.23
C ARG A 22 -11.73 -13.84 -4.59
N GLY A 23 -11.83 -14.84 -5.44
CA GLY A 23 -12.47 -14.73 -6.77
C GLY A 23 -11.67 -13.95 -7.82
N ILE A 24 -10.44 -13.54 -7.53
CA ILE A 24 -9.59 -12.81 -8.47
C ILE A 24 -8.32 -13.62 -8.76
N LEU A 25 -8.20 -14.12 -9.98
CA LEU A 25 -7.02 -14.86 -10.42
C LEU A 25 -5.94 -13.89 -10.91
N GLN A 26 -5.03 -13.50 -10.03
CA GLN A 26 -4.01 -12.49 -10.28
C GLN A 26 -2.66 -12.82 -9.59
N ALA A 27 -2.23 -14.06 -9.67
CA ALA A 27 -0.99 -14.52 -9.01
C ALA A 27 0.23 -13.63 -9.35
N HIS A 28 0.35 -13.21 -10.62
CA HIS A 28 1.41 -12.32 -11.09
C HIS A 28 1.37 -10.95 -10.35
N TYR A 29 0.19 -10.38 -10.14
CA TYR A 29 0.04 -9.11 -9.42
C TYR A 29 0.37 -9.29 -7.93
N ASN A 30 -0.23 -10.30 -7.28
CA ASN A 30 0.00 -10.59 -5.87
C ASN A 30 1.50 -10.79 -5.59
N SER A 31 2.17 -11.61 -6.41
CA SER A 31 3.62 -11.86 -6.29
C SER A 31 4.43 -10.58 -6.47
N SER A 32 4.09 -9.75 -7.45
CA SER A 32 4.78 -8.49 -7.69
C SER A 32 4.64 -7.53 -6.50
N LYS A 33 3.45 -7.46 -5.89
CA LYS A 33 3.19 -6.57 -4.75
C LYS A 33 3.82 -7.10 -3.46
N ALA A 34 3.87 -8.41 -3.25
CA ALA A 34 4.65 -9.03 -2.18
C ALA A 34 6.15 -8.70 -2.32
N ALA A 35 6.67 -8.76 -3.54
CA ALA A 35 8.06 -8.37 -3.82
C ALA A 35 8.33 -6.90 -3.49
N VAL A 36 7.40 -5.97 -3.77
CA VAL A 36 7.53 -4.54 -3.42
C VAL A 36 7.59 -4.35 -1.90
N ILE A 37 6.75 -5.07 -1.13
CA ILE A 37 6.77 -5.03 0.33
C ILE A 37 8.14 -5.49 0.85
N HIS A 38 8.63 -6.62 0.35
CA HIS A 38 9.92 -7.15 0.80
C HIS A 38 11.11 -6.29 0.35
N LEU A 39 11.07 -5.75 -0.88
CA LEU A 39 12.06 -4.80 -1.37
C LEU A 39 12.17 -3.57 -0.45
N SER A 40 11.02 -3.04 0.01
CA SER A 40 11.02 -1.90 0.92
C SER A 40 11.74 -2.20 2.23
N LYS A 41 11.58 -3.41 2.78
CA LYS A 41 12.30 -3.88 3.98
C LYS A 41 13.80 -4.02 3.72
N SER A 42 14.17 -4.61 2.60
CA SER A 42 15.58 -4.82 2.23
C SER A 42 16.31 -3.48 2.06
N LEU A 43 15.71 -2.55 1.31
CA LEU A 43 16.28 -1.22 1.10
C LEU A 43 16.32 -0.38 2.40
N ALA A 44 15.35 -0.57 3.29
CA ALA A 44 15.37 0.06 4.60
C ALA A 44 16.61 -0.39 5.40
N MET A 45 16.89 -1.69 5.42
CA MET A 45 18.09 -2.23 6.07
C MET A 45 19.39 -1.69 5.44
N GLU A 46 19.47 -1.66 4.11
CA GLU A 46 20.67 -1.24 3.40
C GLU A 46 21.00 0.24 3.55
N TRP A 47 19.98 1.10 3.80
CA TRP A 47 20.16 2.55 3.72
C TRP A 47 19.82 3.32 5.00
N SER A 48 19.44 2.64 6.07
CA SER A 48 19.11 3.29 7.36
C SER A 48 20.28 4.06 7.96
N ASP A 49 21.50 3.50 7.90
CA ASP A 49 22.71 4.12 8.38
C ASP A 49 23.13 5.36 7.55
N ARG A 50 22.51 5.51 6.37
CA ARG A 50 22.71 6.63 5.45
C ARG A 50 21.61 7.69 5.55
N GLY A 51 20.77 7.62 6.59
CA GLY A 51 19.70 8.57 6.86
C GLY A 51 18.54 8.51 5.85
N ILE A 52 18.35 7.38 5.17
CA ILE A 52 17.24 7.17 4.23
C ILE A 52 16.25 6.20 4.84
N ARG A 53 14.99 6.59 4.89
CA ARG A 53 13.88 5.73 5.27
C ARG A 53 13.22 5.17 4.01
N VAL A 54 12.86 3.90 4.05
CA VAL A 54 12.14 3.24 2.96
C VAL A 54 10.95 2.49 3.54
N ASN A 55 9.75 2.81 3.07
CA ASN A 55 8.50 2.22 3.55
C ASN A 55 7.61 1.84 2.36
N ALA A 56 6.61 1.02 2.61
CA ALA A 56 5.55 0.73 1.66
C ALA A 56 4.22 1.27 2.16
N ILE A 57 3.31 1.59 1.22
CA ILE A 57 1.88 1.73 1.47
C ILE A 57 1.20 0.60 0.69
N SER A 58 0.33 -0.14 1.37
CA SER A 58 -0.48 -1.21 0.79
C SER A 58 -1.96 -0.80 0.79
N PRO A 59 -2.44 -0.14 -0.29
CA PRO A 59 -3.85 0.20 -0.40
C PRO A 59 -4.73 -1.03 -0.52
N GLY A 60 -5.96 -0.93 0.03
CA GLY A 60 -7.08 -1.79 -0.31
C GLY A 60 -7.77 -1.36 -1.60
N TYR A 61 -9.02 -1.75 -1.75
CA TYR A 61 -9.83 -1.31 -2.90
C TYR A 61 -10.07 0.20 -2.84
N THR A 62 -9.65 0.88 -3.89
CA THR A 62 -9.69 2.34 -4.00
C THR A 62 -10.50 2.74 -5.24
N ALA A 63 -11.37 3.73 -5.09
CA ALA A 63 -12.26 4.25 -6.13
C ALA A 63 -11.46 5.08 -7.15
N THR A 64 -10.70 4.40 -7.98
CA THR A 64 -9.99 4.98 -9.12
C THR A 64 -10.83 4.83 -10.40
N PRO A 65 -10.54 5.61 -11.45
CA PRO A 65 -11.24 5.43 -12.74
C PRO A 65 -11.17 3.98 -13.26
N MET A 66 -10.10 3.25 -12.96
CA MET A 66 -9.97 1.83 -13.32
C MET A 66 -11.02 0.96 -12.63
N ASN A 67 -11.29 1.21 -11.35
CA ASN A 67 -12.21 0.40 -10.54
C ASN A 67 -13.67 0.88 -10.62
N LEU A 68 -13.91 2.04 -11.20
CA LEU A 68 -15.27 2.62 -11.36
C LEU A 68 -15.85 2.42 -12.76
N ARG A 69 -15.20 1.63 -13.60
CA ARG A 69 -15.71 1.33 -14.94
C ARG A 69 -17.00 0.51 -14.87
N PRO A 70 -17.98 0.73 -15.78
CA PRO A 70 -19.24 -0.02 -15.79
C PRO A 70 -19.06 -1.54 -15.83
N GLU A 71 -18.03 -2.02 -16.53
CA GLU A 71 -17.75 -3.45 -16.72
C GLU A 71 -17.37 -4.17 -15.43
N VAL A 72 -16.98 -3.43 -14.39
CA VAL A 72 -16.60 -3.98 -13.09
C VAL A 72 -17.57 -3.62 -11.95
N ALA A 73 -18.73 -3.03 -12.27
CA ALA A 73 -19.69 -2.55 -11.27
C ALA A 73 -20.14 -3.63 -10.26
N ASP A 74 -20.32 -4.87 -10.71
CA ASP A 74 -20.69 -5.97 -9.81
C ASP A 74 -19.54 -6.35 -8.85
N ARG A 75 -18.29 -6.21 -9.30
CA ARG A 75 -17.12 -6.38 -8.43
C ARG A 75 -17.01 -5.28 -7.38
N VAL A 76 -17.37 -4.05 -7.74
CA VAL A 76 -17.38 -2.92 -6.77
C VAL A 76 -18.28 -3.24 -5.59
N LYS A 77 -19.49 -3.73 -5.83
CA LYS A 77 -20.42 -4.15 -4.75
C LYS A 77 -19.80 -5.23 -3.85
N GLN A 78 -19.10 -6.19 -4.46
CA GLN A 78 -18.43 -7.24 -3.70
C GLN A 78 -17.26 -6.67 -2.88
N PHE A 79 -16.44 -5.79 -3.46
CA PHE A 79 -15.35 -5.13 -2.77
C PHE A 79 -15.83 -4.33 -1.54
N GLU A 80 -16.94 -3.61 -1.70
CA GLU A 80 -17.57 -2.85 -0.62
C GLU A 80 -18.12 -3.78 0.46
N ALA A 81 -18.80 -4.87 0.07
CA ALA A 81 -19.36 -5.85 1.01
C ALA A 81 -18.27 -6.59 1.80
N ASP A 82 -17.11 -6.87 1.19
CA ASP A 82 -15.99 -7.57 1.82
C ASP A 82 -15.10 -6.62 2.66
N THR A 83 -15.26 -5.31 2.51
CA THR A 83 -14.49 -4.32 3.28
C THR A 83 -15.22 -4.00 4.58
N PRO A 84 -14.59 -4.12 5.77
CA PRO A 84 -15.22 -3.82 7.06
C PRO A 84 -15.84 -2.42 7.16
N LEU A 85 -15.21 -1.40 6.56
CA LEU A 85 -15.79 -0.06 6.51
C LEU A 85 -16.95 0.07 5.49
N GLY A 86 -17.33 -0.99 4.78
CA GLY A 86 -18.50 -1.04 3.89
C GLY A 86 -18.38 -0.23 2.61
N ARG A 87 -17.19 0.17 2.22
CA ARG A 87 -16.94 0.99 1.03
C ARG A 87 -15.50 0.86 0.54
N MET A 88 -15.26 1.25 -0.69
CA MET A 88 -13.90 1.51 -1.17
C MET A 88 -13.34 2.82 -0.59
N ALA A 89 -12.02 2.93 -0.53
CA ALA A 89 -11.35 4.18 -0.22
C ALA A 89 -11.51 5.19 -1.37
N THR A 90 -11.54 6.48 -1.05
CA THR A 90 -11.29 7.53 -2.03
C THR A 90 -9.78 7.67 -2.27
N VAL A 91 -9.38 8.26 -3.40
CA VAL A 91 -7.95 8.51 -3.68
C VAL A 91 -7.33 9.46 -2.64
N ASP A 92 -8.10 10.41 -2.12
CA ASP A 92 -7.64 11.39 -1.13
C ASP A 92 -7.31 10.74 0.23
N GLU A 93 -7.92 9.60 0.55
CA GLU A 93 -7.64 8.87 1.79
C GLU A 93 -6.24 8.24 1.83
N LEU A 94 -5.57 8.15 0.68
CA LEU A 94 -4.18 7.70 0.61
C LEU A 94 -3.16 8.85 0.73
N VAL A 95 -3.62 10.09 0.62
CA VAL A 95 -2.75 11.28 0.73
C VAL A 95 -2.18 11.42 2.14
N GLY A 96 -3.03 11.29 3.18
CA GLY A 96 -2.60 11.35 4.58
C GLY A 96 -1.47 10.38 4.91
N PRO A 97 -1.63 9.08 4.65
CA PRO A 97 -0.57 8.08 4.80
C PRO A 97 0.73 8.41 4.05
N ALA A 98 0.63 8.90 2.82
CA ALA A 98 1.80 9.30 2.03
C ALA A 98 2.52 10.51 2.64
N VAL A 99 1.76 11.54 3.06
CA VAL A 99 2.30 12.73 3.75
C VAL A 99 2.94 12.33 5.07
N PHE A 100 2.29 11.48 5.88
CA PHE A 100 2.86 10.97 7.13
C PHE A 100 4.22 10.33 6.89
N LEU A 101 4.29 9.33 6.01
CA LEU A 101 5.54 8.59 5.75
C LEU A 101 6.64 9.46 5.12
N SER A 102 6.28 10.50 4.36
CA SER A 102 7.26 11.42 3.77
C SER A 102 7.77 12.46 4.77
N SER A 103 7.04 12.74 5.83
CA SER A 103 7.30 13.81 6.78
C SER A 103 8.21 13.39 7.95
N ARG A 104 8.55 14.36 8.81
CA ARG A 104 9.29 14.13 10.05
C ARG A 104 8.48 13.39 11.11
N ALA A 105 7.14 13.37 11.00
CA ALA A 105 6.28 12.59 11.90
C ALA A 105 6.59 11.09 11.83
N ALA A 106 7.10 10.61 10.68
CA ALA A 106 7.52 9.22 10.49
C ALA A 106 9.05 9.04 10.64
N SER A 107 9.74 9.90 11.39
CA SER A 107 11.21 9.87 11.49
C SER A 107 11.77 8.56 12.04
N PHE A 108 10.98 7.79 12.77
CA PHE A 108 11.36 6.49 13.31
C PHE A 108 10.69 5.31 12.58
N CYS A 109 10.02 5.57 11.43
CA CYS A 109 9.40 4.56 10.60
C CYS A 109 10.30 4.24 9.39
N THR A 110 10.85 3.04 9.33
CA THR A 110 11.55 2.51 8.15
C THR A 110 11.32 1.00 8.06
N GLY A 111 11.17 0.47 6.86
CA GLY A 111 10.88 -0.93 6.60
C GLY A 111 9.45 -1.38 6.93
N ILE A 112 8.52 -0.44 7.20
CA ILE A 112 7.13 -0.78 7.47
C ILE A 112 6.33 -0.92 6.16
N ASP A 113 5.29 -1.74 6.22
CA ASP A 113 4.20 -1.77 5.25
C ASP A 113 2.95 -1.19 5.92
N LEU A 114 2.56 0.01 5.51
CA LEU A 114 1.37 0.69 6.03
C LEU A 114 0.16 0.26 5.20
N ILE A 115 -0.63 -0.65 5.76
CA ILE A 115 -1.87 -1.12 5.13
C ILE A 115 -2.96 -0.07 5.33
N VAL A 116 -3.61 0.33 4.23
CA VAL A 116 -4.69 1.33 4.20
C VAL A 116 -5.84 0.76 3.37
N ASP A 117 -6.65 -0.09 4.00
CA ASP A 117 -7.56 -0.98 3.29
C ASP A 117 -8.99 -1.05 3.87
N GLY A 118 -9.33 -0.20 4.82
CA GLY A 118 -10.63 -0.24 5.48
C GLY A 118 -10.87 -1.48 6.34
N GLY A 119 -9.79 -2.16 6.77
CA GLY A 119 -9.82 -3.37 7.58
C GLY A 119 -9.93 -4.67 6.78
N PHE A 120 -9.78 -4.62 5.45
CA PHE A 120 -9.98 -5.78 4.57
C PHE A 120 -9.13 -6.99 4.93
N VAL A 121 -7.89 -6.80 5.35
CA VAL A 121 -6.97 -7.89 5.72
C VAL A 121 -7.13 -8.38 7.16
N CYS A 122 -8.12 -7.88 7.90
CA CYS A 122 -8.34 -8.27 9.31
C CYS A 122 -9.09 -9.60 9.45
N TRP A 123 -9.64 -10.16 8.36
CA TRP A 123 -10.33 -11.47 8.33
C TRP A 123 -9.89 -12.44 7.26
#